data_b143e1bae01b0678b7d9eef9aeafa549
#
_entry.id   b143e1bae01b0678b7d9eef9aeafa549
#
_cell.length_a   1.000
_cell.length_b   1.000
_cell.length_c   1.000
_cell.angle_alpha   90.00
_cell.angle_beta   90.00
_cell.angle_gamma   90.00
#
_symmetry.space_group_name_H-M   'P 1'
#
loop_
_entity.id
_entity.type
_entity.pdbx_description
1 polymer ?
#
loop_
_entity_poly.entity_id
_entity_poly.type
_entity_poly.pdbx_seq_one_letter_code
_entity_poly.pdbx_strand_id
1 'polypeptide(L)'
;MRVFAIADLHLSTVTHKPMTVFGSNWNGHPDAIFERWRETVTDEDVVLLPGDLSWAMKLDDALTDLARVSELPGTKVLSRGNHDYWWPSISKLRARLPARMYAVQNDAVLVGNVAVCGTRGWVTPGTEGFSDEDDRIYRRELERLRLALESARAMSAERTVLMLHYPPTGPSFAATGFTSLIETYRPDAVVYGHLHGVPVERTLRNWAGTPTYLVAADALRFRPKLIP
;
A
#
# COMPACT_ATOMS: atom_id res chain seq x y z
N MET A 1 -2.22 -19.82 -5.09
CA MET A 1 -2.45 -18.43 -4.62
C MET A 1 -1.21 -17.62 -4.96
N ARG A 2 -1.33 -16.62 -5.81
CA ARG A 2 -0.27 -15.66 -6.14
C ARG A 2 -0.53 -14.37 -5.36
N VAL A 3 0.49 -13.57 -5.13
CA VAL A 3 0.38 -12.26 -4.49
C VAL A 3 0.64 -11.17 -5.52
N PHE A 4 -0.30 -10.26 -5.67
CA PHE A 4 -0.16 -9.07 -6.50
C PHE A 4 -0.18 -7.82 -5.64
N ALA A 5 0.28 -6.70 -6.18
CA ALA A 5 0.19 -5.40 -5.53
C ALA A 5 -0.04 -4.27 -6.54
N ILE A 6 -0.84 -3.30 -6.13
CA ILE A 6 -1.05 -2.01 -6.81
C ILE A 6 -1.50 -0.98 -5.78
N ALA A 7 -0.90 0.19 -5.75
CA ALA A 7 -1.22 1.30 -4.87
C ALA A 7 -1.77 2.49 -5.65
N ASP A 8 -2.21 3.51 -4.94
CA ASP A 8 -2.52 4.82 -5.53
C ASP A 8 -3.61 4.73 -6.60
N LEU A 9 -4.69 4.02 -6.29
CA LEU A 9 -5.84 3.87 -7.21
C LEU A 9 -6.55 5.20 -7.43
N HIS A 10 -6.52 6.08 -6.43
CA HIS A 10 -7.09 7.42 -6.48
C HIS A 10 -8.49 7.46 -7.09
N LEU A 11 -9.34 6.51 -6.68
CA LEU A 11 -10.72 6.46 -7.14
C LEU A 11 -11.50 7.68 -6.64
N SER A 12 -12.45 8.12 -7.42
CA SER A 12 -13.19 9.36 -7.16
C SER A 12 -14.65 9.28 -7.64
N THR A 13 -15.32 8.16 -7.36
CA THR A 13 -16.68 7.92 -7.85
C THR A 13 -17.68 8.95 -7.31
N VAL A 14 -17.58 9.30 -6.01
CA VAL A 14 -18.45 10.29 -5.36
C VAL A 14 -17.80 11.66 -5.35
N THR A 15 -16.52 11.74 -5.04
CA THR A 15 -15.77 12.99 -4.96
C THR A 15 -15.11 13.26 -6.30
N HIS A 16 -15.63 14.23 -7.06
CA HIS A 16 -15.03 14.56 -8.37
C HIS A 16 -13.65 15.23 -8.19
N LYS A 17 -12.59 14.42 -8.32
CA LYS A 17 -11.19 14.86 -8.26
C LYS A 17 -10.38 14.17 -9.36
N PRO A 18 -10.31 14.76 -10.55
CA PRO A 18 -9.65 14.13 -11.69
C PRO A 18 -8.13 14.05 -11.49
N MET A 19 -7.56 12.87 -11.68
CA MET A 19 -6.11 12.65 -11.65
C MET A 19 -5.37 13.19 -12.89
N THR A 20 -6.07 13.60 -13.92
CA THR A 20 -5.48 14.19 -15.15
C THR A 20 -4.66 15.44 -14.92
N VAL A 21 -4.81 16.10 -13.75
CA VAL A 21 -3.94 17.22 -13.33
C VAL A 21 -2.47 16.79 -13.12
N PHE A 22 -2.24 15.49 -12.90
CA PHE A 22 -0.90 14.89 -12.74
C PHE A 22 -0.35 14.30 -14.04
N GLY A 23 -1.10 14.38 -15.13
CA GLY A 23 -0.68 13.95 -16.45
C GLY A 23 -1.79 13.26 -17.24
N SER A 24 -1.68 13.32 -18.58
CA SER A 24 -2.68 12.74 -19.48
C SER A 24 -2.77 11.20 -19.40
N ASN A 25 -1.72 10.54 -18.91
CA ASN A 25 -1.70 9.09 -18.65
C ASN A 25 -2.77 8.64 -17.66
N TRP A 26 -3.24 9.55 -16.78
CA TRP A 26 -4.31 9.28 -15.80
C TRP A 26 -5.73 9.36 -16.39
N ASN A 27 -5.86 9.68 -17.67
CA ASN A 27 -7.18 9.72 -18.29
C ASN A 27 -7.80 8.32 -18.35
N GLY A 28 -9.00 8.16 -17.76
CA GLY A 28 -9.69 6.87 -17.70
C GLY A 28 -8.99 5.81 -16.82
N HIS A 29 -8.10 6.22 -15.91
CA HIS A 29 -7.32 5.29 -15.09
C HIS A 29 -8.14 4.28 -14.29
N PRO A 30 -9.34 4.58 -13.73
CA PRO A 30 -10.12 3.57 -13.02
C PRO A 30 -10.50 2.38 -13.91
N ASP A 31 -10.93 2.67 -15.13
CA ASP A 31 -11.34 1.62 -16.09
C ASP A 31 -10.11 0.81 -16.55
N ALA A 32 -9.00 1.49 -16.82
CA ALA A 32 -7.74 0.82 -17.17
C ALA A 32 -7.21 -0.08 -16.04
N ILE A 33 -7.30 0.35 -14.77
CA ILE A 33 -6.95 -0.48 -13.61
C ILE A 33 -7.86 -1.71 -13.57
N PHE A 34 -9.17 -1.53 -13.66
CA PHE A 34 -10.15 -2.60 -13.49
C PHE A 34 -10.08 -3.63 -14.62
N GLU A 35 -9.87 -3.21 -15.85
CA GLU A 35 -9.67 -4.08 -17.00
C GLU A 35 -8.40 -4.93 -16.82
N ARG A 36 -7.25 -4.30 -16.58
CA ARG A 36 -5.96 -4.98 -16.42
C ARG A 36 -5.89 -5.84 -15.17
N TRP A 37 -6.64 -5.50 -14.13
CA TRP A 37 -6.78 -6.33 -12.95
C TRP A 37 -7.50 -7.64 -13.29
N ARG A 38 -8.65 -7.59 -13.99
CA ARG A 38 -9.38 -8.78 -14.43
C ARG A 38 -8.59 -9.68 -15.37
N GLU A 39 -7.73 -9.09 -16.21
CA GLU A 39 -6.83 -9.85 -17.08
C GLU A 39 -5.72 -10.60 -16.33
N THR A 40 -5.36 -10.12 -15.14
CA THR A 40 -4.11 -10.52 -14.46
C THR A 40 -4.36 -11.39 -13.24
N VAL A 41 -5.39 -11.08 -12.48
CA VAL A 41 -5.70 -11.66 -11.15
C VAL A 41 -6.86 -12.63 -11.26
N THR A 42 -6.80 -13.72 -10.49
CA THR A 42 -7.89 -14.70 -10.34
C THR A 42 -8.50 -14.61 -8.93
N ASP A 43 -9.64 -15.26 -8.72
CA ASP A 43 -10.33 -15.29 -7.43
C ASP A 43 -9.52 -15.91 -6.28
N GLU A 44 -8.54 -16.75 -6.63
CA GLU A 44 -7.67 -17.46 -5.68
C GLU A 44 -6.46 -16.61 -5.25
N ASP A 45 -6.22 -15.48 -5.91
CA ASP A 45 -5.05 -14.63 -5.67
C ASP A 45 -5.31 -13.61 -4.54
N VAL A 46 -4.24 -13.00 -4.06
CA VAL A 46 -4.26 -11.90 -3.09
C VAL A 46 -3.74 -10.64 -3.76
N VAL A 47 -4.40 -9.51 -3.53
CA VAL A 47 -3.96 -8.21 -4.04
C VAL A 47 -3.75 -7.24 -2.89
N LEU A 48 -2.53 -6.75 -2.79
CA LEU A 48 -2.10 -5.78 -1.78
C LEU A 48 -2.32 -4.37 -2.31
N LEU A 49 -2.92 -3.53 -1.47
CA LEU A 49 -3.30 -2.16 -1.79
C LEU A 49 -2.66 -1.21 -0.77
N PRO A 50 -1.38 -0.84 -0.96
CA PRO A 50 -0.64 -0.02 -0.01
C PRO A 50 -0.97 1.49 -0.10
N GLY A 51 -2.25 1.84 0.12
CA GLY A 51 -2.72 3.20 0.32
C GLY A 51 -3.13 3.98 -0.92
N ASP A 52 -3.70 5.15 -0.65
CA ASP A 52 -4.23 6.12 -1.61
C ASP A 52 -5.29 5.53 -2.55
N LEU A 53 -6.31 4.91 -1.92
CA LEU A 53 -7.34 4.16 -2.63
C LEU A 53 -8.45 5.06 -3.17
N SER A 54 -8.87 6.06 -2.40
CA SER A 54 -9.99 6.93 -2.73
C SER A 54 -9.77 8.37 -2.28
N TRP A 55 -10.21 9.30 -3.10
CA TRP A 55 -10.26 10.73 -2.78
C TRP A 55 -11.41 11.13 -1.85
N ALA A 56 -12.21 10.18 -1.41
CA ALA A 56 -13.29 10.45 -0.48
C ALA A 56 -12.79 11.13 0.81
N MET A 57 -13.63 11.94 1.41
CA MET A 57 -13.35 12.58 2.71
C MET A 57 -14.03 11.85 3.87
N LYS A 58 -15.03 11.01 3.57
CA LYS A 58 -15.82 10.26 4.54
C LYS A 58 -15.86 8.79 4.20
N LEU A 59 -15.96 7.94 5.22
CA LEU A 59 -16.01 6.49 5.03
C LEU A 59 -17.17 6.05 4.11
N ASP A 60 -18.35 6.62 4.26
CA ASP A 60 -19.51 6.23 3.45
C ASP A 60 -19.28 6.47 1.95
N ASP A 61 -18.63 7.56 1.60
CA ASP A 61 -18.27 7.87 0.21
C ASP A 61 -17.19 6.91 -0.31
N ALA A 62 -16.17 6.63 0.52
CA ALA A 62 -15.11 5.69 0.17
C ALA A 62 -15.62 4.26 -0.01
N LEU A 63 -16.64 3.85 0.74
CA LEU A 63 -17.27 2.54 0.58
C LEU A 63 -17.86 2.33 -0.82
N THR A 64 -18.25 3.39 -1.52
CA THR A 64 -18.68 3.31 -2.93
C THR A 64 -17.52 2.89 -3.83
N ASP A 65 -16.34 3.48 -3.64
CA ASP A 65 -15.12 3.09 -4.36
C ASP A 65 -14.67 1.68 -3.98
N LEU A 66 -14.67 1.35 -2.67
CA LEU A 66 -14.28 0.04 -2.18
C LEU A 66 -15.23 -1.07 -2.65
N ALA A 67 -16.52 -0.80 -2.80
CA ALA A 67 -17.48 -1.74 -3.36
C ALA A 67 -17.09 -2.13 -4.80
N ARG A 68 -16.73 -1.15 -5.64
CA ARG A 68 -16.24 -1.42 -7.01
C ARG A 68 -14.95 -2.26 -7.00
N VAL A 69 -14.02 -1.97 -6.09
CA VAL A 69 -12.79 -2.78 -5.93
C VAL A 69 -13.11 -4.19 -5.43
N SER A 70 -14.13 -4.35 -4.59
CA SER A 70 -14.52 -5.66 -4.04
C SER A 70 -15.03 -6.61 -5.12
N GLU A 71 -15.63 -6.10 -6.19
CA GLU A 71 -16.13 -6.87 -7.34
C GLU A 71 -15.00 -7.43 -8.23
N LEU A 72 -13.77 -6.92 -8.08
CA LEU A 72 -12.62 -7.43 -8.81
C LEU A 72 -12.16 -8.78 -8.22
N PRO A 73 -11.53 -9.67 -9.01
CA PRO A 73 -11.08 -10.96 -8.53
C PRO A 73 -9.98 -10.83 -7.46
N GLY A 74 -9.85 -11.84 -6.62
CA GLY A 74 -8.85 -11.96 -5.57
C GLY A 74 -9.28 -11.40 -4.21
N THR A 75 -8.58 -11.78 -3.16
CA THR A 75 -8.70 -11.24 -1.81
C THR A 75 -7.86 -9.96 -1.70
N LYS A 76 -8.41 -8.89 -1.14
CA LYS A 76 -7.73 -7.59 -1.05
C LYS A 76 -7.25 -7.34 0.37
N VAL A 77 -6.02 -6.85 0.50
CA VAL A 77 -5.49 -6.36 1.78
C VAL A 77 -5.10 -4.90 1.63
N LEU A 78 -5.72 -4.04 2.42
CA LEU A 78 -5.60 -2.59 2.35
C LEU A 78 -4.69 -2.07 3.46
N SER A 79 -3.89 -1.03 3.17
CA SER A 79 -3.34 -0.14 4.17
C SER A 79 -3.66 1.31 3.84
N ARG A 80 -3.51 2.20 4.82
CA ARG A 80 -3.80 3.62 4.65
C ARG A 80 -2.69 4.35 3.90
N GLY A 81 -3.05 5.23 2.95
CA GLY A 81 -2.18 6.24 2.37
C GLY A 81 -2.34 7.62 3.00
N ASN A 82 -1.67 8.63 2.45
CA ASN A 82 -1.75 9.99 2.97
C ASN A 82 -3.00 10.74 2.48
N HIS A 83 -3.58 10.34 1.36
CA HIS A 83 -4.82 10.90 0.85
C HIS A 83 -6.09 10.14 1.28
N ASP A 84 -5.96 9.02 2.00
CA ASP A 84 -7.11 8.30 2.56
C ASP A 84 -7.64 9.00 3.82
N TYR A 85 -8.14 10.24 3.68
CA TYR A 85 -8.72 11.03 4.76
C TYR A 85 -9.97 10.39 5.38
N TRP A 86 -10.67 9.58 4.59
CA TRP A 86 -11.86 8.84 4.99
C TRP A 86 -11.59 7.72 6.00
N TRP A 87 -10.33 7.31 6.19
CA TRP A 87 -9.92 6.19 7.03
C TRP A 87 -10.17 6.48 8.51
N PRO A 88 -11.13 5.80 9.17
CA PRO A 88 -11.47 5.98 10.59
C PRO A 88 -10.54 5.16 11.50
N SER A 89 -10.98 4.85 12.73
CA SER A 89 -10.34 3.80 13.52
C SER A 89 -10.41 2.46 12.78
N ILE A 90 -9.37 1.64 12.92
CA ILE A 90 -9.26 0.38 12.18
C ILE A 90 -10.43 -0.58 12.49
N SER A 91 -10.91 -0.61 13.73
CA SER A 91 -12.06 -1.43 14.11
C SER A 91 -13.35 -1.01 13.40
N LYS A 92 -13.59 0.30 13.31
CA LYS A 92 -14.76 0.84 12.58
C LYS A 92 -14.66 0.53 11.08
N LEU A 93 -13.47 0.62 10.50
CA LEU A 93 -13.27 0.27 9.10
C LEU A 93 -13.54 -1.22 8.85
N ARG A 94 -12.90 -2.09 9.62
CA ARG A 94 -13.06 -3.56 9.48
C ARG A 94 -14.49 -4.03 9.58
N ALA A 95 -15.30 -3.39 10.43
CA ALA A 95 -16.72 -3.70 10.58
C ALA A 95 -17.57 -3.32 9.34
N ARG A 96 -17.02 -2.52 8.42
CA ARG A 96 -17.73 -1.98 7.26
C ARG A 96 -17.15 -2.44 5.91
N LEU A 97 -16.01 -3.13 5.91
CA LEU A 97 -15.38 -3.61 4.68
C LEU A 97 -16.25 -4.67 3.99
N PRO A 98 -16.33 -4.65 2.66
CA PRO A 98 -16.91 -5.74 1.88
C PRO A 98 -16.23 -7.09 2.18
N ALA A 99 -16.92 -8.18 1.86
CA ALA A 99 -16.35 -9.52 1.98
C ALA A 99 -15.03 -9.66 1.18
N ARG A 100 -14.10 -10.47 1.70
CA ARG A 100 -12.78 -10.71 1.12
C ARG A 100 -11.90 -9.44 1.00
N MET A 101 -12.20 -8.43 1.81
CA MET A 101 -11.35 -7.25 2.00
C MET A 101 -10.90 -7.17 3.45
N TYR A 102 -9.61 -7.01 3.65
CA TYR A 102 -8.98 -6.87 4.95
C TYR A 102 -8.21 -5.55 5.01
N ALA A 103 -8.10 -4.97 6.19
CA ALA A 103 -7.30 -3.76 6.39
C ALA A 103 -6.27 -4.01 7.48
N VAL A 104 -5.04 -3.56 7.24
CA VAL A 104 -3.95 -3.57 8.23
C VAL A 104 -3.56 -2.15 8.59
N GLN A 105 -3.24 -1.97 9.88
CA GLN A 105 -2.75 -0.70 10.41
C GLN A 105 -1.95 -0.98 11.68
N ASN A 106 -0.66 -1.07 11.59
CA ASN A 106 0.23 -1.49 12.68
C ASN A 106 0.02 -2.91 13.22
N ASP A 107 -0.52 -3.78 12.41
CA ASP A 107 -0.74 -5.20 12.67
C ASP A 107 -0.57 -6.03 11.38
N ALA A 108 -0.96 -7.29 11.42
CA ALA A 108 -0.91 -8.20 10.28
C ALA A 108 -2.21 -8.98 10.11
N VAL A 109 -2.41 -9.51 8.92
CA VAL A 109 -3.46 -10.48 8.59
C VAL A 109 -2.83 -11.67 7.87
N LEU A 110 -3.30 -12.87 8.19
CA LEU A 110 -2.93 -14.09 7.48
C LEU A 110 -3.97 -14.36 6.37
N VAL A 111 -3.53 -14.42 5.12
CA VAL A 111 -4.37 -14.80 3.98
C VAL A 111 -3.74 -16.03 3.32
N GLY A 112 -4.39 -17.17 3.46
CA GLY A 112 -3.78 -18.45 3.09
C GLY A 112 -2.51 -18.71 3.91
N ASN A 113 -1.37 -18.81 3.25
CA ASN A 113 -0.06 -19.01 3.87
C ASN A 113 0.82 -17.73 3.89
N VAL A 114 0.24 -16.57 3.55
CA VAL A 114 0.97 -15.29 3.51
C VAL A 114 0.52 -14.38 4.64
N ALA A 115 1.46 -13.97 5.50
CA ALA A 115 1.26 -12.87 6.43
C ALA A 115 1.48 -11.55 5.71
N VAL A 116 0.46 -10.70 5.72
CA VAL A 116 0.52 -9.34 5.18
C VAL A 116 0.47 -8.37 6.34
N CYS A 117 1.49 -7.56 6.50
CA CYS A 117 1.61 -6.58 7.57
C CYS A 117 1.92 -5.20 7.01
N GLY A 118 1.72 -4.16 7.79
CA GLY A 118 2.10 -2.84 7.32
C GLY A 118 1.62 -1.68 8.15
N THR A 119 2.12 -0.53 7.73
CA THR A 119 1.70 0.79 8.21
C THR A 119 1.80 1.79 7.06
N ARG A 120 1.31 3.02 7.27
CA ARG A 120 1.42 4.06 6.26
C ARG A 120 2.88 4.42 5.94
N GLY A 121 3.77 4.39 6.91
CA GLY A 121 5.05 5.04 6.79
C GLY A 121 4.93 6.56 6.86
N TRP A 122 6.01 7.28 6.60
CA TRP A 122 6.05 8.74 6.56
C TRP A 122 7.29 9.24 5.81
N VAL A 123 7.32 10.55 5.52
CA VAL A 123 8.54 11.22 5.08
C VAL A 123 9.67 10.97 6.08
N THR A 124 10.88 10.87 5.60
CA THR A 124 12.04 10.45 6.39
C THR A 124 12.99 11.62 6.67
N PRO A 125 13.81 11.57 7.73
CA PRO A 125 14.86 12.55 7.95
C PRO A 125 15.74 12.74 6.71
N GLY A 126 16.12 13.99 6.44
CA GLY A 126 16.87 14.38 5.26
C GLY A 126 16.02 14.70 4.02
N THR A 127 14.70 14.48 4.07
CA THR A 127 13.79 15.01 3.05
C THR A 127 13.71 16.54 3.16
N GLU A 128 13.71 17.22 2.03
CA GLU A 128 13.55 18.69 2.00
C GLU A 128 12.26 19.12 2.73
N GLY A 129 12.37 20.11 3.60
CA GLY A 129 11.24 20.58 4.40
C GLY A 129 10.86 19.69 5.58
N PHE A 130 11.63 18.63 5.90
CA PHE A 130 11.37 17.78 7.06
C PHE A 130 11.34 18.60 8.36
N SER A 131 10.22 18.56 9.06
CA SER A 131 9.92 19.36 10.24
C SER A 131 9.93 18.54 11.54
N ASP A 132 9.87 19.24 12.70
CA ASP A 132 9.70 18.58 14.01
C ASP A 132 8.37 17.80 14.11
N GLU A 133 7.34 18.24 13.40
CA GLU A 133 6.08 17.50 13.31
C GLU A 133 6.25 16.20 12.51
N ASP A 134 7.00 16.26 11.43
CA ASP A 134 7.32 15.06 10.63
C ASP A 134 8.15 14.07 11.45
N ASP A 135 9.10 14.53 12.27
CA ASP A 135 9.88 13.65 13.15
C ASP A 135 8.99 12.93 14.17
N ARG A 136 8.02 13.63 14.76
CA ARG A 136 7.04 13.00 15.68
C ARG A 136 6.20 11.95 15.00
N ILE A 137 5.73 12.23 13.77
CA ILE A 137 4.95 11.27 13.00
C ILE A 137 5.83 10.10 12.56
N TYR A 138 7.04 10.37 12.07
CA TYR A 138 8.01 9.36 11.64
C TYR A 138 8.32 8.35 12.77
N ARG A 139 8.63 8.85 13.99
CA ARG A 139 8.89 7.98 15.15
C ARG A 139 7.67 7.12 15.51
N ARG A 140 6.46 7.68 15.43
CA ARG A 140 5.22 6.94 15.64
C ARG A 140 5.01 5.86 14.58
N GLU A 141 5.31 6.15 13.32
CA GLU A 141 5.19 5.17 12.24
C GLU A 141 6.27 4.07 12.32
N LEU A 142 7.46 4.38 12.83
CA LEU A 142 8.47 3.34 13.14
C LEU A 142 7.95 2.35 14.19
N GLU A 143 7.36 2.84 15.28
CA GLU A 143 6.79 1.97 16.30
C GLU A 143 5.62 1.14 15.75
N ARG A 144 4.78 1.73 14.93
CA ARG A 144 3.70 1.03 14.23
C ARG A 144 4.20 -0.07 13.30
N LEU A 145 5.28 0.21 12.57
CA LEU A 145 5.91 -0.78 11.72
C LEU A 145 6.48 -1.94 12.54
N ARG A 146 7.15 -1.64 13.65
CA ARG A 146 7.67 -2.67 14.57
C ARG A 146 6.55 -3.60 15.05
N LEU A 147 5.42 -3.03 15.52
CA LEU A 147 4.25 -3.81 15.95
C LEU A 147 3.67 -4.66 14.82
N ALA A 148 3.58 -4.11 13.61
CA ALA A 148 3.08 -4.85 12.44
C ALA A 148 3.96 -6.06 12.11
N LEU A 149 5.28 -5.87 12.11
CA LEU A 149 6.25 -6.93 11.84
C LEU A 149 6.27 -8.00 12.95
N GLU A 150 6.14 -7.60 14.22
CA GLU A 150 5.99 -8.54 15.33
C GLU A 150 4.69 -9.35 15.22
N SER A 151 3.58 -8.69 14.84
CA SER A 151 2.31 -9.37 14.60
C SER A 151 2.44 -10.41 13.49
N ALA A 152 3.10 -10.07 12.37
CA ALA A 152 3.34 -11.01 11.28
C ALA A 152 4.24 -12.18 11.71
N ARG A 153 5.30 -11.90 12.46
CA ARG A 153 6.23 -12.93 12.98
C ARG A 153 5.56 -13.92 13.91
N ALA A 154 4.52 -13.50 14.64
CA ALA A 154 3.73 -14.37 15.50
C ALA A 154 2.77 -15.29 14.73
N MET A 155 2.58 -15.09 13.45
CA MET A 155 1.73 -15.92 12.60
C MET A 155 2.53 -17.09 12.03
N SER A 156 1.87 -18.25 11.88
CA SER A 156 2.44 -19.43 11.21
C SER A 156 2.32 -19.27 9.69
N ALA A 157 3.03 -18.28 9.13
CA ALA A 157 3.04 -18.00 7.70
C ALA A 157 4.30 -18.58 7.04
N GLU A 158 4.15 -19.02 5.78
CA GLU A 158 5.28 -19.43 4.95
C GLU A 158 6.00 -18.22 4.35
N ARG A 159 5.30 -17.09 4.25
CA ARG A 159 5.79 -15.88 3.62
C ARG A 159 5.23 -14.64 4.32
N THR A 160 6.07 -13.62 4.45
CA THR A 160 5.68 -12.31 4.99
C THR A 160 5.88 -11.22 3.94
N VAL A 161 4.83 -10.45 3.64
CA VAL A 161 4.92 -9.28 2.78
C VAL A 161 4.60 -8.02 3.57
N LEU A 162 5.52 -7.07 3.54
CA LEU A 162 5.37 -5.76 4.19
C LEU A 162 4.78 -4.75 3.21
N MET A 163 3.70 -4.09 3.63
CA MET A 163 3.12 -2.93 2.94
C MET A 163 3.50 -1.63 3.64
N LEU A 164 4.03 -0.69 2.89
CA LEU A 164 4.19 0.71 3.26
C LEU A 164 3.51 1.57 2.19
N HIS A 165 2.97 2.73 2.56
CA HIS A 165 2.57 3.68 1.54
C HIS A 165 3.74 4.56 1.11
N TYR A 166 4.48 5.14 2.06
CA TYR A 166 5.69 5.90 1.78
C TYR A 166 6.89 4.99 1.49
N PRO A 167 7.88 5.45 0.70
CA PRO A 167 9.14 4.74 0.51
C PRO A 167 9.83 4.43 1.85
N PRO A 168 10.48 3.27 2.01
CA PRO A 168 11.20 2.95 3.25
C PRO A 168 12.52 3.69 3.42
N THR A 169 13.08 4.27 2.34
CA THR A 169 14.37 4.98 2.35
C THR A 169 14.20 6.48 2.34
N GLY A 170 15.22 7.17 2.82
CA GLY A 170 15.38 8.61 2.63
C GLY A 170 15.82 8.99 1.21
N PRO A 171 16.07 10.29 0.98
CA PRO A 171 16.60 10.77 -0.29
C PRO A 171 17.87 10.02 -0.69
N SER A 172 18.06 9.83 -1.99
CA SER A 172 19.19 9.07 -2.56
C SER A 172 19.35 7.66 -1.96
N PHE A 173 18.24 7.04 -1.56
CA PHE A 173 18.20 5.73 -0.90
C PHE A 173 18.95 5.68 0.43
N ALA A 174 19.02 6.78 1.16
CA ALA A 174 19.63 6.80 2.48
C ALA A 174 18.91 5.85 3.45
N ALA A 175 19.67 5.21 4.32
CA ALA A 175 19.16 4.35 5.38
C ALA A 175 18.26 5.13 6.35
N THR A 176 17.23 4.48 6.86
CA THR A 176 16.24 5.05 7.79
C THR A 176 15.93 4.05 8.90
N GLY A 177 15.14 4.47 9.89
CA GLY A 177 14.60 3.52 10.85
C GLY A 177 13.68 2.45 10.22
N PHE A 178 12.99 2.78 9.11
CA PHE A 178 12.20 1.77 8.38
C PHE A 178 13.09 0.70 7.77
N THR A 179 14.19 1.08 7.14
CA THR A 179 15.13 0.12 6.57
C THR A 179 15.82 -0.74 7.63
N SER A 180 16.12 -0.17 8.81
CA SER A 180 16.68 -0.93 9.95
C SER A 180 15.68 -2.01 10.45
N LEU A 181 14.39 -1.70 10.45
CA LEU A 181 13.37 -2.70 10.77
C LEU A 181 13.26 -3.78 9.69
N ILE A 182 13.35 -3.42 8.39
CA ILE A 182 13.39 -4.39 7.29
C ILE A 182 14.60 -5.34 7.45
N GLU A 183 15.77 -4.83 7.78
CA GLU A 183 16.97 -5.63 8.03
C GLU A 183 16.80 -6.59 9.23
N THR A 184 16.13 -6.12 10.29
CA THR A 184 15.93 -6.90 11.52
C THR A 184 14.93 -8.02 11.33
N TYR A 185 13.81 -7.74 10.67
CA TYR A 185 12.69 -8.68 10.54
C TYR A 185 12.71 -9.50 9.25
N ARG A 186 13.39 -9.03 8.22
CA ARG A 186 13.61 -9.68 6.92
C ARG A 186 12.32 -10.23 6.29
N PRO A 187 11.32 -9.37 6.02
CA PRO A 187 10.16 -9.80 5.25
C PRO A 187 10.59 -10.30 3.87
N ASP A 188 9.85 -11.23 3.28
CA ASP A 188 10.16 -11.79 1.96
C ASP A 188 10.02 -10.77 0.82
N ALA A 189 9.20 -9.75 1.02
CA ALA A 189 9.09 -8.63 0.10
C ALA A 189 8.56 -7.37 0.81
N VAL A 190 8.93 -6.20 0.27
CA VAL A 190 8.33 -4.90 0.63
C VAL A 190 7.65 -4.32 -0.60
N VAL A 191 6.42 -3.86 -0.45
CA VAL A 191 5.68 -3.12 -1.48
C VAL A 191 5.33 -1.73 -0.96
N TYR A 192 5.47 -0.70 -1.81
CA TYR A 192 5.14 0.67 -1.46
C TYR A 192 4.60 1.47 -2.64
N GLY A 193 3.86 2.53 -2.37
CA GLY A 193 3.25 3.44 -3.34
C GLY A 193 3.85 4.85 -3.30
N HIS A 194 2.98 5.86 -3.35
CA HIS A 194 3.23 7.27 -3.12
C HIS A 194 4.03 8.00 -4.21
N LEU A 195 5.00 7.37 -4.84
CA LEU A 195 5.86 8.01 -5.83
C LEU A 195 5.24 7.96 -7.23
N HIS A 196 4.72 9.08 -7.69
CA HIS A 196 4.16 9.24 -9.02
C HIS A 196 5.17 9.77 -10.04
N GLY A 197 5.00 9.40 -11.30
CA GLY A 197 5.85 9.86 -12.39
C GLY A 197 7.30 9.37 -12.32
N VAL A 198 7.61 8.43 -11.43
CA VAL A 198 8.95 7.88 -11.27
C VAL A 198 9.07 6.55 -12.01
N PRO A 199 10.03 6.41 -12.94
CA PRO A 199 10.31 5.13 -13.57
C PRO A 199 10.74 4.07 -12.54
N VAL A 200 10.17 2.86 -12.62
CA VAL A 200 10.45 1.77 -11.68
C VAL A 200 11.94 1.43 -11.61
N GLU A 201 12.66 1.62 -12.70
CA GLU A 201 14.12 1.39 -12.79
C GLU A 201 14.94 2.34 -11.92
N ARG A 202 14.37 3.49 -11.55
CA ARG A 202 15.00 4.51 -10.69
C ARG A 202 14.57 4.41 -9.23
N THR A 203 13.88 3.34 -8.84
CA THR A 203 13.39 3.13 -7.49
C THR A 203 14.18 2.07 -6.75
N LEU A 204 14.02 2.02 -5.44
CA LEU A 204 14.63 0.98 -4.62
C LEU A 204 14.08 -0.40 -5.04
N ARG A 205 14.96 -1.32 -5.40
CA ARG A 205 14.60 -2.67 -5.84
C ARG A 205 14.98 -3.77 -4.85
N ASN A 206 15.89 -3.46 -3.95
CA ASN A 206 16.35 -4.39 -2.92
C ASN A 206 16.94 -3.61 -1.74
N TRP A 207 16.67 -4.05 -0.52
CA TRP A 207 17.33 -3.56 0.68
C TRP A 207 17.83 -4.74 1.52
N ALA A 208 19.14 -4.82 1.70
CA ALA A 208 19.80 -5.85 2.52
C ALA A 208 19.32 -7.29 2.21
N GLY A 209 19.07 -7.59 0.94
CA GLY A 209 18.56 -8.89 0.49
C GLY A 209 17.03 -8.99 0.38
N THR A 210 16.28 -8.06 0.94
CA THR A 210 14.82 -8.03 0.80
C THR A 210 14.38 -7.33 -0.50
N PRO A 211 13.70 -8.03 -1.42
CA PRO A 211 13.13 -7.41 -2.61
C PRO A 211 12.13 -6.31 -2.26
N THR A 212 12.24 -5.17 -2.95
CA THR A 212 11.43 -3.98 -2.68
C THR A 212 10.83 -3.45 -3.97
N TYR A 213 9.53 -3.17 -3.98
CA TYR A 213 8.79 -2.84 -5.19
C TYR A 213 7.98 -1.56 -5.02
N LEU A 214 8.23 -0.57 -5.89
CA LEU A 214 7.26 0.50 -6.13
C LEU A 214 6.08 -0.09 -6.90
N VAL A 215 4.87 0.11 -6.36
CA VAL A 215 3.63 -0.43 -6.94
C VAL A 215 2.56 0.65 -7.17
N ALA A 216 2.97 1.93 -7.28
CA ALA A 216 2.08 3.02 -7.67
C ALA A 216 1.45 2.73 -9.04
N ALA A 217 0.16 2.96 -9.19
CA ALA A 217 -0.62 2.55 -10.36
C ALA A 217 -0.06 3.10 -11.68
N ASP A 218 0.35 4.35 -11.72
CA ASP A 218 0.94 4.97 -12.91
C ASP A 218 2.30 4.37 -13.27
N ALA A 219 3.15 4.08 -12.29
CA ALA A 219 4.44 3.40 -12.48
C ALA A 219 4.26 1.98 -13.05
N LEU A 220 3.17 1.31 -12.67
CA LEU A 220 2.78 -0.01 -13.16
C LEU A 220 1.96 0.03 -14.47
N ARG A 221 1.77 1.19 -15.05
CA ARG A 221 0.86 1.35 -16.19
C ARG A 221 -0.52 0.75 -15.91
N PHE A 222 -1.01 0.95 -14.67
CA PHE A 222 -2.32 0.52 -14.19
C PHE A 222 -2.56 -1.01 -14.15
N ARG A 223 -1.52 -1.82 -14.15
CA ARG A 223 -1.62 -3.29 -14.08
C ARG A 223 -1.07 -3.79 -12.74
N PRO A 224 -1.82 -4.60 -11.95
CA PRO A 224 -1.30 -5.19 -10.74
C PRO A 224 -0.02 -5.99 -10.99
N LYS A 225 1.00 -5.75 -10.17
CA LYS A 225 2.32 -6.38 -10.26
C LYS A 225 2.32 -7.69 -9.47
N LEU A 226 2.76 -8.78 -10.09
CA LEU A 226 3.08 -10.02 -9.38
C LEU A 226 4.27 -9.79 -8.45
N ILE A 227 4.12 -10.18 -7.20
CA ILE A 227 5.16 -10.18 -6.17
C ILE A 227 5.64 -11.62 -5.98
N PRO A 228 6.84 -11.95 -6.48
CA PRO A 228 7.39 -13.31 -6.46
C PRO A 228 7.58 -13.86 -5.06
#